data_7f6187f5e9af08b8e440e7bb06a72bff
#
_entry.id   7f6187f5e9af08b8e440e7bb06a72bff
#
_cell.length_a   1.000
_cell.length_b   1.000
_cell.length_c   1.000
_cell.angle_alpha   90.00
_cell.angle_beta   90.00
_cell.angle_gamma   90.00
#
_symmetry.space_group_name_H-M   'P 1'
#
loop_
_entity.id
_entity.type
_entity.pdbx_description
1 polymer ?
#
loop_
_entity_poly.entity_id
_entity_poly.type
_entity_poly.pdbx_seq_one_letter_code
_entity_poly.pdbx_strand_id
1 'polypeptide(L)'
;GPSIMPGGSVTAWPLVKDILQSIAAKLEDGSPCCEWIGPGGAGHYVKMVHNGIEYGDMELIAEAYSMLKKRTGLDNDGLGDIFELWNRGELNSFLIEITSHILHYKEENGDYLLDHILDVAGQKGTGKWSVMAALDEGDPLTLVSEAVFARFMSSLVNERERASVQYPSGKVGDMEACITLNTSGIEAVRDALYAAKLISYAQGFSLMRRASERNGWNLDYGTIAKIWRK
;
A
#
# COMPACT_ATOMS: atom_id res chain seq x y z
N GLY A 1 -1.41 16.78 -7.25
CA GLY A 1 -2.62 16.86 -6.44
C GLY A 1 -3.01 15.50 -5.89
N PRO A 2 -3.89 15.43 -4.88
CA PRO A 2 -4.37 14.16 -4.34
C PRO A 2 -5.52 13.58 -5.17
N SER A 3 -5.78 12.28 -5.03
CA SER A 3 -7.07 11.67 -5.34
C SER A 3 -8.12 12.16 -4.35
N ILE A 4 -9.25 12.69 -4.83
CA ILE A 4 -10.30 13.30 -3.99
C ILE A 4 -11.63 12.54 -4.17
N MET A 5 -12.23 12.15 -3.05
CA MET A 5 -13.41 11.29 -2.99
C MET A 5 -14.56 12.00 -2.24
N PRO A 6 -15.17 13.03 -2.84
CA PRO A 6 -16.25 13.78 -2.19
C PRO A 6 -17.51 12.93 -2.04
N GLY A 7 -18.13 13.01 -0.88
CA GLY A 7 -19.45 12.47 -0.59
C GLY A 7 -20.39 13.54 -0.07
N GLY A 8 -21.66 13.20 0.12
CA GLY A 8 -22.65 14.11 0.67
C GLY A 8 -23.78 14.45 -0.31
N SER A 9 -24.34 15.66 -0.21
CA SER A 9 -25.48 16.05 -1.04
C SER A 9 -25.14 16.10 -2.53
N VAL A 10 -25.88 15.35 -3.34
CA VAL A 10 -25.74 15.36 -4.80
C VAL A 10 -26.05 16.74 -5.39
N THR A 11 -26.90 17.56 -4.75
CA THR A 11 -27.23 18.91 -5.20
C THR A 11 -26.13 19.92 -4.89
N ALA A 12 -25.27 19.64 -3.92
CA ALA A 12 -24.09 20.47 -3.61
C ALA A 12 -22.90 20.16 -4.54
N TRP A 13 -22.84 18.96 -5.10
CA TRP A 13 -21.73 18.54 -5.94
C TRP A 13 -21.43 19.48 -7.11
N PRO A 14 -22.41 19.91 -7.94
CA PRO A 14 -22.14 20.84 -9.04
C PRO A 14 -21.54 22.18 -8.61
N LEU A 15 -21.78 22.61 -7.37
CA LEU A 15 -21.28 23.88 -6.85
C LEU A 15 -19.79 23.86 -6.48
N VAL A 16 -19.26 22.66 -6.19
CA VAL A 16 -17.86 22.48 -5.74
C VAL A 16 -17.01 21.63 -6.69
N LYS A 17 -17.65 21.00 -7.67
CA LYS A 17 -17.02 20.07 -8.61
C LYS A 17 -15.77 20.67 -9.26
N ASP A 18 -15.90 21.82 -9.90
CA ASP A 18 -14.81 22.42 -10.66
C ASP A 18 -13.62 22.78 -9.76
N ILE A 19 -13.90 23.24 -8.53
CA ILE A 19 -12.88 23.56 -7.54
C ILE A 19 -12.11 22.28 -7.14
N LEU A 20 -12.83 21.23 -6.74
CA LEU A 20 -12.21 19.97 -6.30
C LEU A 20 -11.48 19.28 -7.45
N GLN A 21 -12.06 19.26 -8.64
CA GLN A 21 -11.43 18.70 -9.83
C GLN A 21 -10.19 19.49 -10.27
N SER A 22 -10.15 20.82 -10.07
CA SER A 22 -8.99 21.63 -10.44
C SER A 22 -7.74 21.29 -9.62
N ILE A 23 -7.91 20.99 -8.32
CA ILE A 23 -6.82 20.70 -7.37
C ILE A 23 -6.48 19.20 -7.27
N ALA A 24 -7.31 18.32 -7.83
CA ALA A 24 -7.08 16.87 -7.85
C ALA A 24 -5.89 16.49 -8.73
N ALA A 25 -5.30 15.32 -8.47
CA ALA A 25 -4.37 14.68 -9.38
C ALA A 25 -4.99 14.54 -10.78
N LYS A 26 -4.16 14.63 -11.81
CA LYS A 26 -4.57 14.48 -13.21
C LYS A 26 -3.89 13.25 -13.81
N LEU A 27 -4.65 12.51 -14.59
CA LEU A 27 -4.09 11.47 -15.44
C LEU A 27 -3.39 12.11 -16.65
N GLU A 28 -2.68 11.32 -17.44
CA GLU A 28 -1.99 11.77 -18.65
C GLU A 28 -2.94 12.41 -19.67
N ASP A 29 -4.17 11.91 -19.76
CA ASP A 29 -5.23 12.46 -20.61
C ASP A 29 -5.90 13.73 -20.03
N GLY A 30 -5.40 14.25 -18.92
CA GLY A 30 -5.94 15.42 -18.23
C GLY A 30 -7.16 15.14 -17.34
N SER A 31 -7.67 13.91 -17.30
CA SER A 31 -8.82 13.54 -16.47
C SER A 31 -8.50 13.70 -14.99
N PRO A 32 -9.36 14.35 -14.19
CA PRO A 32 -9.14 14.52 -12.76
C PRO A 32 -9.40 13.24 -11.98
N CYS A 33 -8.55 12.92 -11.01
CA CYS A 33 -8.77 11.87 -10.03
C CYS A 33 -9.74 12.37 -8.92
N CYS A 34 -10.91 12.82 -9.32
CA CYS A 34 -11.93 13.37 -8.42
C CYS A 34 -13.33 13.20 -9.03
N GLU A 35 -14.21 12.50 -8.33
CA GLU A 35 -15.62 12.38 -8.70
C GLU A 35 -16.47 12.20 -7.44
N TRP A 36 -17.75 12.61 -7.49
CA TRP A 36 -18.69 12.37 -6.40
C TRP A 36 -18.92 10.87 -6.19
N ILE A 37 -18.75 10.43 -4.95
CA ILE A 37 -18.76 9.00 -4.61
C ILE A 37 -20.16 8.51 -4.23
N GLY A 38 -20.88 9.30 -3.46
CA GLY A 38 -22.18 8.88 -2.96
C GLY A 38 -22.69 9.78 -1.84
N PRO A 39 -23.92 9.52 -1.34
CA PRO A 39 -24.54 10.33 -0.29
C PRO A 39 -23.83 10.18 1.08
N GLY A 40 -24.04 11.16 1.95
CA GLY A 40 -23.57 11.12 3.35
C GLY A 40 -22.07 10.89 3.47
N GLY A 41 -21.70 9.86 4.23
CA GLY A 41 -20.31 9.50 4.51
C GLY A 41 -19.63 8.62 3.47
N ALA A 42 -20.27 8.34 2.32
CA ALA A 42 -19.74 7.39 1.32
C ALA A 42 -18.31 7.73 0.87
N GLY A 43 -18.02 9.02 0.59
CA GLY A 43 -16.69 9.46 0.18
C GLY A 43 -15.61 9.21 1.26
N HIS A 44 -15.92 9.51 2.52
CA HIS A 44 -15.01 9.24 3.63
C HIS A 44 -14.75 7.73 3.81
N TYR A 45 -15.77 6.91 3.65
CA TYR A 45 -15.62 5.46 3.76
C TYR A 45 -14.74 4.91 2.64
N VAL A 46 -14.98 5.32 1.40
CA VAL A 46 -14.17 4.92 0.26
C VAL A 46 -12.71 5.38 0.43
N LYS A 47 -12.47 6.61 0.92
CA LYS A 47 -11.11 7.08 1.21
C LYS A 47 -10.44 6.30 2.34
N MET A 48 -11.18 5.94 3.36
CA MET A 48 -10.69 5.09 4.45
C MET A 48 -10.22 3.73 3.92
N VAL A 49 -11.04 3.07 3.10
CA VAL A 49 -10.69 1.78 2.49
C VAL A 49 -9.50 1.91 1.55
N HIS A 50 -9.45 2.97 0.71
CA HIS A 50 -8.28 3.28 -0.11
C HIS A 50 -6.99 3.31 0.73
N ASN A 51 -7.01 4.04 1.83
CA ASN A 51 -5.83 4.11 2.70
C ASN A 51 -5.50 2.75 3.36
N GLY A 52 -6.50 1.93 3.64
CA GLY A 52 -6.28 0.56 4.12
C GLY A 52 -5.55 -0.29 3.08
N ILE A 53 -5.99 -0.25 1.82
CA ILE A 53 -5.32 -0.92 0.70
C ILE A 53 -3.89 -0.41 0.55
N GLU A 54 -3.67 0.89 0.67
CA GLU A 54 -2.34 1.51 0.59
C GLU A 54 -1.40 1.00 1.70
N TYR A 55 -1.90 0.77 2.91
CA TYR A 55 -1.13 0.12 3.98
C TYR A 55 -0.72 -1.30 3.56
N GLY A 56 -1.63 -2.07 2.98
CA GLY A 56 -1.34 -3.39 2.43
C GLY A 56 -0.25 -3.33 1.36
N ASP A 57 -0.38 -2.42 0.41
CA ASP A 57 0.60 -2.24 -0.66
C ASP A 57 2.00 -1.93 -0.11
N MET A 58 2.11 -1.03 0.87
CA MET A 58 3.40 -0.68 1.48
C MET A 58 4.02 -1.86 2.24
N GLU A 59 3.21 -2.64 2.94
CA GLU A 59 3.70 -3.85 3.63
C GLU A 59 4.20 -4.90 2.64
N LEU A 60 3.44 -5.17 1.58
CA LEU A 60 3.82 -6.10 0.52
C LEU A 60 5.13 -5.69 -0.17
N ILE A 61 5.32 -4.39 -0.43
CA ILE A 61 6.56 -3.86 -0.99
C ILE A 61 7.72 -4.05 0.00
N ALA A 62 7.51 -3.79 1.29
CA ALA A 62 8.53 -3.98 2.31
C ALA A 62 8.93 -5.45 2.47
N GLU A 63 7.98 -6.37 2.42
CA GLU A 63 8.26 -7.82 2.42
C GLU A 63 9.04 -8.26 1.19
N ALA A 64 8.61 -7.82 -0.01
CA ALA A 64 9.34 -8.10 -1.25
C ALA A 64 10.77 -7.57 -1.20
N TYR A 65 10.97 -6.31 -0.75
CA TYR A 65 12.28 -5.72 -0.54
C TYR A 65 13.13 -6.54 0.45
N SER A 66 12.57 -6.90 1.60
CA SER A 66 13.28 -7.69 2.62
C SER A 66 13.71 -9.06 2.09
N MET A 67 12.83 -9.72 1.32
CA MET A 67 13.13 -11.00 0.69
C MET A 67 14.26 -10.87 -0.35
N LEU A 68 14.16 -9.89 -1.24
CA LEU A 68 15.17 -9.64 -2.27
C LEU A 68 16.51 -9.27 -1.63
N LYS A 69 16.55 -8.33 -0.68
CA LYS A 69 17.77 -7.89 0.01
C LYS A 69 18.52 -9.07 0.67
N LYS A 70 17.77 -9.95 1.34
CA LYS A 70 18.35 -11.11 2.05
C LYS A 70 18.80 -12.25 1.11
N ARG A 71 18.22 -12.35 -0.10
CA ARG A 71 18.35 -13.55 -0.93
C ARG A 71 19.04 -13.34 -2.27
N THR A 72 19.32 -12.08 -2.68
CA THR A 72 20.01 -11.81 -3.94
C THR A 72 21.46 -11.38 -3.73
N GLY A 73 21.80 -10.82 -2.58
CA GLY A 73 23.11 -10.19 -2.33
C GLY A 73 23.30 -8.85 -3.06
N LEU A 74 22.25 -8.32 -3.67
CA LEU A 74 22.28 -7.00 -4.32
C LEU A 74 22.31 -5.87 -3.28
N ASP A 75 22.96 -4.78 -3.62
CA ASP A 75 22.86 -3.51 -2.92
C ASP A 75 21.54 -2.78 -3.24
N ASN A 76 21.34 -1.61 -2.66
CA ASN A 76 20.10 -0.87 -2.87
C ASN A 76 19.98 -0.35 -4.31
N ASP A 77 21.06 -0.06 -5.04
CA ASP A 77 20.99 0.29 -6.47
C ASP A 77 20.45 -0.89 -7.29
N GLY A 78 21.02 -2.08 -7.12
CA GLY A 78 20.55 -3.29 -7.83
C GLY A 78 19.10 -3.66 -7.48
N LEU A 79 18.66 -3.44 -6.23
CA LEU A 79 17.27 -3.61 -5.83
C LEU A 79 16.37 -2.53 -6.47
N GLY A 80 16.84 -1.29 -6.54
CA GLY A 80 16.15 -0.18 -7.20
C GLY A 80 15.90 -0.44 -8.67
N ASP A 81 16.90 -1.02 -9.38
CA ASP A 81 16.77 -1.44 -10.79
C ASP A 81 15.68 -2.50 -10.98
N ILE A 82 15.56 -3.45 -10.03
CA ILE A 82 14.48 -4.45 -10.06
C ILE A 82 13.10 -3.77 -9.96
N PHE A 83 12.90 -2.89 -8.98
CA PHE A 83 11.63 -2.18 -8.83
C PHE A 83 11.35 -1.24 -10.02
N GLU A 84 12.36 -0.60 -10.60
CA GLU A 84 12.21 0.19 -11.81
C GLU A 84 11.74 -0.67 -12.99
N LEU A 85 12.34 -1.85 -13.16
CA LEU A 85 11.91 -2.82 -14.18
C LEU A 85 10.46 -3.27 -13.97
N TRP A 86 10.09 -3.59 -12.74
CA TRP A 86 8.73 -3.99 -12.40
C TRP A 86 7.71 -2.86 -12.65
N ASN A 87 8.12 -1.62 -12.46
CA ASN A 87 7.27 -0.45 -12.74
C ASN A 87 6.98 -0.23 -14.24
N ARG A 88 7.69 -0.92 -15.12
CA ARG A 88 7.43 -0.88 -16.57
C ARG A 88 6.38 -1.91 -17.02
N GLY A 89 5.93 -2.78 -16.12
CA GLY A 89 4.98 -3.87 -16.36
C GLY A 89 3.70 -3.74 -15.53
N GLU A 90 3.16 -4.89 -15.14
CA GLU A 90 1.88 -5.02 -14.44
C GLU A 90 1.87 -4.38 -13.04
N LEU A 91 3.04 -4.20 -12.44
CA LEU A 91 3.19 -3.55 -11.14
C LEU A 91 3.29 -2.02 -11.23
N ASN A 92 3.15 -1.43 -12.44
CA ASN A 92 3.20 0.01 -12.64
C ASN A 92 2.28 0.74 -11.65
N SER A 93 2.86 1.52 -10.77
CA SER A 93 2.15 2.29 -9.76
C SER A 93 3.05 3.33 -9.10
N PHE A 94 2.43 4.38 -8.55
CA PHE A 94 3.15 5.41 -7.81
C PHE A 94 4.05 4.83 -6.69
N LEU A 95 3.55 3.85 -5.91
CA LEU A 95 4.32 3.27 -4.82
C LEU A 95 5.53 2.46 -5.31
N ILE A 96 5.42 1.73 -6.41
CA ILE A 96 6.56 1.01 -7.01
C ILE A 96 7.58 2.00 -7.59
N GLU A 97 7.11 3.07 -8.26
CA GLU A 97 7.98 4.13 -8.78
C GLU A 97 8.80 4.78 -7.67
N ILE A 98 8.14 5.26 -6.61
CA ILE A 98 8.88 5.91 -5.51
C ILE A 98 9.76 4.93 -4.73
N THR A 99 9.42 3.65 -4.68
CA THR A 99 10.27 2.61 -4.07
C THR A 99 11.61 2.52 -4.81
N SER A 100 11.60 2.48 -6.15
CA SER A 100 12.84 2.52 -6.94
C SER A 100 13.65 3.78 -6.65
N HIS A 101 13.01 4.95 -6.63
CA HIS A 101 13.69 6.22 -6.32
C HIS A 101 14.29 6.25 -4.91
N ILE A 102 13.59 5.73 -3.90
CA ILE A 102 14.07 5.64 -2.53
C ILE A 102 15.31 4.74 -2.44
N LEU A 103 15.30 3.61 -3.13
CA LEU A 103 16.40 2.67 -3.14
C LEU A 103 17.68 3.24 -3.78
N HIS A 104 17.55 4.08 -4.81
CA HIS A 104 18.68 4.75 -5.45
C HIS A 104 19.16 6.01 -4.72
N TYR A 105 18.37 6.51 -3.74
CA TYR A 105 18.70 7.77 -3.11
C TYR A 105 19.90 7.66 -2.16
N LYS A 106 20.94 8.45 -2.44
CA LYS A 106 22.14 8.56 -1.62
C LYS A 106 22.29 9.94 -1.03
N GLU A 107 22.84 10.00 0.15
CA GLU A 107 23.27 11.23 0.80
C GLU A 107 24.57 11.76 0.16
N GLU A 108 25.00 12.99 0.53
CA GLU A 108 26.21 13.61 0.00
C GLU A 108 27.49 12.80 0.28
N ASN A 109 27.50 12.00 1.34
CA ASN A 109 28.62 11.11 1.71
C ASN A 109 28.65 9.80 0.88
N GLY A 110 27.64 9.56 0.04
CA GLY A 110 27.51 8.37 -0.80
C GLY A 110 26.77 7.20 -0.16
N ASP A 111 26.34 7.34 1.09
CA ASP A 111 25.55 6.31 1.79
C ASP A 111 24.08 6.32 1.36
N TYR A 112 23.43 5.17 1.35
CA TYR A 112 21.99 5.10 1.09
C TYR A 112 21.20 5.64 2.26
N LEU A 113 20.38 6.67 2.04
CA LEU A 113 19.54 7.24 3.10
C LEU A 113 18.64 6.18 3.75
N LEU A 114 18.14 5.22 2.96
CA LEU A 114 17.27 4.15 3.47
C LEU A 114 17.91 3.36 4.62
N ASP A 115 19.21 3.13 4.59
CA ASP A 115 19.92 2.37 5.62
C ASP A 115 20.02 3.14 6.96
N HIS A 116 19.74 4.44 6.95
CA HIS A 116 19.72 5.33 8.14
C HIS A 116 18.29 5.63 8.63
N ILE A 117 17.26 5.16 7.95
CA ILE A 117 15.87 5.36 8.35
C ILE A 117 15.50 4.34 9.44
N LEU A 118 14.90 4.82 10.53
CA LEU A 118 14.40 3.97 11.60
C LEU A 118 13.28 3.05 11.08
N ASP A 119 13.35 1.78 11.43
CA ASP A 119 12.43 0.73 11.05
C ASP A 119 11.07 0.77 11.79
N VAL A 120 10.47 1.94 11.86
CA VAL A 120 9.19 2.21 12.51
C VAL A 120 8.22 2.83 11.53
N ALA A 121 7.06 2.23 11.34
CA ALA A 121 5.98 2.76 10.52
C ALA A 121 4.85 3.33 11.40
N GLY A 122 4.63 4.64 11.31
CA GLY A 122 3.53 5.31 11.99
C GLY A 122 2.18 5.09 11.30
N GLN A 123 1.09 5.47 11.99
CA GLN A 123 -0.26 5.45 11.43
C GLN A 123 -1.08 6.64 11.91
N LYS A 124 -2.03 7.10 11.08
CA LYS A 124 -2.96 8.20 11.39
C LYS A 124 -4.40 7.72 11.66
N GLY A 125 -4.61 6.40 11.78
CA GLY A 125 -5.89 5.80 12.15
C GLY A 125 -6.72 5.23 11.02
N THR A 126 -6.53 5.62 9.76
CA THR A 126 -7.37 5.18 8.63
C THR A 126 -7.28 3.67 8.36
N GLY A 127 -6.09 3.08 8.44
CA GLY A 127 -5.93 1.63 8.35
C GLY A 127 -6.66 0.90 9.47
N LYS A 128 -6.51 1.37 10.73
CA LYS A 128 -7.25 0.84 11.88
C LYS A 128 -8.75 0.91 11.68
N TRP A 129 -9.28 2.04 11.17
CA TRP A 129 -10.71 2.19 10.93
C TRP A 129 -11.21 1.24 9.83
N SER A 130 -10.41 0.96 8.80
CA SER A 130 -10.75 -0.04 7.78
C SER A 130 -10.90 -1.44 8.40
N VAL A 131 -9.99 -1.82 9.30
CA VAL A 131 -10.06 -3.10 10.01
C VAL A 131 -11.28 -3.17 10.93
N MET A 132 -11.57 -2.11 11.68
CA MET A 132 -12.76 -2.04 12.53
C MET A 132 -14.04 -2.15 11.69
N ALA A 133 -14.12 -1.44 10.58
CA ALA A 133 -15.25 -1.53 9.66
C ALA A 133 -15.42 -2.95 9.10
N ALA A 134 -14.33 -3.61 8.75
CA ALA A 134 -14.37 -5.00 8.28
C ALA A 134 -14.92 -5.97 9.33
N LEU A 135 -14.54 -5.80 10.60
CA LEU A 135 -15.08 -6.58 11.72
C LEU A 135 -16.58 -6.31 11.90
N ASP A 136 -17.02 -5.06 11.82
CA ASP A 136 -18.42 -4.67 11.94
C ASP A 136 -19.27 -5.22 10.78
N GLU A 137 -18.71 -5.30 9.58
CA GLU A 137 -19.37 -5.85 8.39
C GLU A 137 -19.25 -7.37 8.26
N GLY A 138 -18.41 -8.02 9.06
CA GLY A 138 -18.09 -9.45 8.93
C GLY A 138 -17.38 -9.77 7.60
N ASP A 139 -16.53 -8.85 7.11
CA ASP A 139 -15.77 -9.01 5.87
C ASP A 139 -14.31 -9.39 6.15
N PRO A 140 -13.74 -10.41 5.48
CA PRO A 140 -12.37 -10.86 5.74
C PRO A 140 -11.33 -9.91 5.09
N LEU A 141 -10.96 -8.84 5.77
CA LEU A 141 -9.95 -7.86 5.37
C LEU A 141 -8.55 -8.26 5.89
N THR A 142 -8.14 -9.50 5.68
CA THR A 142 -6.97 -10.10 6.35
C THR A 142 -5.66 -9.43 5.99
N LEU A 143 -5.41 -9.11 4.72
CA LEU A 143 -4.17 -8.50 4.25
C LEU A 143 -3.98 -7.09 4.83
N VAL A 144 -5.01 -6.26 4.78
CA VAL A 144 -4.96 -4.90 5.36
C VAL A 144 -4.82 -4.96 6.88
N SER A 145 -5.46 -5.94 7.53
CA SER A 145 -5.35 -6.14 8.98
C SER A 145 -3.91 -6.47 9.36
N GLU A 146 -3.26 -7.37 8.64
CA GLU A 146 -1.85 -7.73 8.86
C GLU A 146 -0.94 -6.51 8.71
N ALA A 147 -1.11 -5.72 7.68
CA ALA A 147 -0.34 -4.49 7.47
C ALA A 147 -0.51 -3.48 8.61
N VAL A 148 -1.70 -3.38 9.21
CA VAL A 148 -1.95 -2.53 10.38
C VAL A 148 -1.23 -3.08 11.60
N PHE A 149 -1.26 -4.39 11.84
CA PHE A 149 -0.57 -5.02 12.97
C PHE A 149 0.95 -4.99 12.81
N ALA A 150 1.47 -5.16 11.59
CA ALA A 150 2.90 -4.99 11.30
C ALA A 150 3.40 -3.59 11.70
N ARG A 151 2.63 -2.53 11.43
CA ARG A 151 2.95 -1.17 11.88
C ARG A 151 2.95 -1.04 13.40
N PHE A 152 1.97 -1.64 14.09
CA PHE A 152 1.96 -1.66 15.55
C PHE A 152 3.19 -2.39 16.11
N MET A 153 3.52 -3.54 15.52
CA MET A 153 4.70 -4.31 15.91
C MET A 153 5.99 -3.53 15.67
N SER A 154 6.09 -2.82 14.54
CA SER A 154 7.27 -1.99 14.24
C SER A 154 7.52 -0.91 15.30
N SER A 155 6.48 -0.36 15.90
CA SER A 155 6.58 0.68 16.93
C SER A 155 7.00 0.18 18.31
N LEU A 156 6.98 -1.14 18.56
CA LEU A 156 7.39 -1.77 19.81
C LEU A 156 8.92 -1.96 19.85
N VAL A 157 9.69 -0.90 19.64
CA VAL A 157 11.16 -0.95 19.46
C VAL A 157 11.85 -1.64 20.63
N ASN A 158 11.55 -1.21 21.87
CA ASN A 158 12.17 -1.76 23.07
C ASN A 158 11.87 -3.26 23.27
N GLU A 159 10.64 -3.70 22.94
CA GLU A 159 10.26 -5.11 23.00
C GLU A 159 10.98 -5.93 21.96
N ARG A 160 11.05 -5.42 20.72
CA ARG A 160 11.77 -6.07 19.61
C ARG A 160 13.28 -6.20 19.93
N GLU A 161 13.90 -5.15 20.44
CA GLU A 161 15.31 -5.17 20.85
C GLU A 161 15.56 -6.19 21.98
N ARG A 162 14.74 -6.20 23.03
CA ARG A 162 14.86 -7.19 24.11
C ARG A 162 14.66 -8.61 23.59
N ALA A 163 13.67 -8.81 22.72
CA ALA A 163 13.41 -10.13 22.13
C ALA A 163 14.58 -10.59 21.27
N SER A 164 15.19 -9.72 20.47
CA SER A 164 16.33 -10.07 19.61
C SER A 164 17.57 -10.50 20.41
N VAL A 165 17.77 -9.93 21.58
CA VAL A 165 18.86 -10.35 22.49
C VAL A 165 18.55 -11.69 23.16
N GLN A 166 17.30 -11.89 23.59
CA GLN A 166 16.90 -13.11 24.31
C GLN A 166 16.70 -14.30 23.35
N TYR A 167 16.25 -14.03 22.15
CA TYR A 167 16.01 -15.02 21.09
C TYR A 167 16.78 -14.61 19.82
N PRO A 168 18.13 -14.69 19.88
CA PRO A 168 18.91 -14.30 18.70
C PRO A 168 18.51 -15.17 17.52
N SER A 169 18.28 -14.53 16.39
CA SER A 169 18.07 -15.21 15.12
C SER A 169 19.37 -15.88 14.70
N GLY A 170 19.63 -17.01 15.30
CA GLY A 170 20.81 -17.78 15.04
C GLY A 170 20.47 -19.25 15.13
N LYS A 171 20.71 -19.98 14.09
CA LYS A 171 20.60 -21.45 14.03
C LYS A 171 19.17 -22.01 13.94
N VAL A 172 18.25 -21.36 13.29
CA VAL A 172 17.34 -22.11 12.41
C VAL A 172 18.25 -22.63 11.34
N GLY A 173 18.67 -23.88 11.53
CA GLY A 173 19.83 -24.51 10.88
C GLY A 173 20.05 -24.09 9.44
N ASP A 174 21.22 -24.40 8.90
CA ASP A 174 21.79 -24.14 7.58
C ASP A 174 20.87 -24.01 6.35
N MET A 175 19.57 -23.89 6.55
CA MET A 175 18.58 -23.53 5.52
C MET A 175 18.72 -22.07 5.03
N GLU A 176 19.32 -21.16 5.83
CA GLU A 176 19.61 -19.80 5.34
C GLU A 176 20.70 -19.78 4.25
N ALA A 177 21.56 -20.78 4.22
CA ALA A 177 22.66 -20.90 3.26
C ALA A 177 22.21 -21.38 1.87
N CYS A 178 20.97 -21.84 1.69
CA CYS A 178 20.62 -22.65 0.53
C CYS A 178 19.79 -22.00 -0.58
N ILE A 179 19.25 -20.77 -0.44
CA ILE A 179 18.42 -20.20 -1.51
C ILE A 179 18.89 -18.77 -1.84
N THR A 180 19.88 -18.66 -2.70
CA THR A 180 20.12 -17.43 -3.45
C THR A 180 19.07 -17.35 -4.54
N LEU A 181 18.31 -16.26 -4.58
CA LEU A 181 17.35 -16.03 -5.66
C LEU A 181 18.12 -15.74 -6.95
N ASN A 182 17.91 -16.58 -7.93
CA ASN A 182 18.29 -16.32 -9.32
C ASN A 182 17.18 -15.50 -10.02
N THR A 183 17.34 -15.23 -11.30
CA THR A 183 16.37 -14.48 -12.11
C THR A 183 14.95 -15.05 -11.98
N SER A 184 14.78 -16.37 -12.04
CA SER A 184 13.46 -17.01 -11.88
C SER A 184 12.87 -16.82 -10.48
N GLY A 185 13.71 -16.78 -9.43
CA GLY A 185 13.27 -16.49 -8.08
C GLY A 185 12.83 -15.02 -7.91
N ILE A 186 13.52 -14.06 -8.53
CA ILE A 186 13.13 -12.65 -8.56
C ILE A 186 11.78 -12.48 -9.27
N GLU A 187 11.58 -13.16 -10.41
CA GLU A 187 10.29 -13.17 -11.11
C GLU A 187 9.15 -13.77 -10.26
N ALA A 188 9.43 -14.83 -9.50
CA ALA A 188 8.43 -15.40 -8.59
C ALA A 188 8.04 -14.44 -7.47
N VAL A 189 8.97 -13.62 -6.95
CA VAL A 189 8.65 -12.54 -5.99
C VAL A 189 7.78 -11.48 -6.64
N ARG A 190 8.08 -11.08 -7.89
CA ARG A 190 7.22 -10.16 -8.65
C ARG A 190 5.80 -10.67 -8.79
N ASP A 191 5.65 -11.91 -9.21
CA ASP A 191 4.34 -12.53 -9.44
C ASP A 191 3.55 -12.67 -8.13
N ALA A 192 4.23 -13.01 -7.03
CA ALA A 192 3.63 -13.05 -5.70
C ALA A 192 3.17 -11.67 -5.23
N LEU A 193 4.00 -10.63 -5.42
CA LEU A 193 3.64 -9.25 -5.11
C LEU A 193 2.42 -8.80 -5.92
N TYR A 194 2.40 -9.08 -7.22
CA TYR A 194 1.26 -8.74 -8.08
C TYR A 194 -0.03 -9.44 -7.63
N ALA A 195 0.03 -10.75 -7.37
CA ALA A 195 -1.12 -11.51 -6.89
C ALA A 195 -1.63 -10.99 -5.53
N ALA A 196 -0.73 -10.69 -4.60
CA ALA A 196 -1.10 -10.16 -3.28
C ALA A 196 -1.73 -8.76 -3.38
N LYS A 197 -1.23 -7.88 -4.27
CA LYS A 197 -1.88 -6.58 -4.55
C LYS A 197 -3.30 -6.76 -5.07
N LEU A 198 -3.54 -7.68 -6.01
CA LEU A 198 -4.89 -7.98 -6.50
C LEU A 198 -5.82 -8.43 -5.36
N ILE A 199 -5.32 -9.27 -4.44
CA ILE A 199 -6.08 -9.71 -3.27
C ILE A 199 -6.42 -8.54 -2.34
N SER A 200 -5.45 -7.63 -2.09
CA SER A 200 -5.67 -6.43 -1.28
C SER A 200 -6.81 -5.57 -1.84
N TYR A 201 -6.79 -5.31 -3.14
CA TYR A 201 -7.87 -4.59 -3.82
C TYR A 201 -9.21 -5.36 -3.74
N ALA A 202 -9.21 -6.65 -4.00
CA ALA A 202 -10.43 -7.48 -3.92
C ALA A 202 -11.07 -7.42 -2.54
N GLN A 203 -10.28 -7.51 -1.48
CA GLN A 203 -10.74 -7.37 -0.10
C GLN A 203 -11.32 -5.97 0.17
N GLY A 204 -10.65 -4.91 -0.26
CA GLY A 204 -11.15 -3.56 -0.11
C GLY A 204 -12.46 -3.31 -0.88
N PHE A 205 -12.58 -3.81 -2.11
CA PHE A 205 -13.82 -3.71 -2.88
C PHE A 205 -14.95 -4.54 -2.27
N SER A 206 -14.66 -5.71 -1.67
CA SER A 206 -15.64 -6.50 -0.93
C SER A 206 -16.20 -5.70 0.24
N LEU A 207 -15.32 -5.09 1.04
CA LEU A 207 -15.73 -4.26 2.18
C LEU A 207 -16.59 -3.07 1.74
N MET A 208 -16.20 -2.38 0.68
CA MET A 208 -17.00 -1.26 0.14
C MET A 208 -18.36 -1.72 -0.36
N ARG A 209 -18.46 -2.91 -0.95
CA ARG A 209 -19.74 -3.46 -1.43
C ARG A 209 -20.69 -3.70 -0.26
N ARG A 210 -20.24 -4.35 0.82
CA ARG A 210 -21.07 -4.59 2.01
C ARG A 210 -21.55 -3.29 2.64
N ALA A 211 -20.64 -2.32 2.81
CA ALA A 211 -21.00 -1.01 3.33
C ALA A 211 -22.00 -0.27 2.41
N SER A 212 -21.82 -0.37 1.09
CA SER A 212 -22.72 0.23 0.10
C SER A 212 -24.13 -0.35 0.19
N GLU A 213 -24.24 -1.68 0.29
CA GLU A 213 -25.52 -2.38 0.45
C GLU A 213 -26.20 -1.97 1.76
N ARG A 214 -25.47 -2.00 2.88
CA ARG A 214 -25.97 -1.65 4.20
C ARG A 214 -26.47 -0.20 4.30
N ASN A 215 -25.80 0.74 3.66
CA ASN A 215 -26.10 2.18 3.76
C ASN A 215 -26.89 2.72 2.55
N GLY A 216 -27.19 1.90 1.54
CA GLY A 216 -27.89 2.32 0.34
C GLY A 216 -27.14 3.34 -0.51
N TRP A 217 -25.79 3.26 -0.55
CA TRP A 217 -24.96 4.26 -1.25
C TRP A 217 -24.91 4.09 -2.78
N ASN A 218 -25.17 2.86 -3.28
CA ASN A 218 -25.09 2.55 -4.71
C ASN A 218 -23.74 2.96 -5.33
N LEU A 219 -22.63 2.56 -4.72
CA LEU A 219 -21.28 2.92 -5.15
C LEU A 219 -20.99 2.47 -6.58
N ASP A 220 -20.45 3.37 -7.40
CA ASP A 220 -19.89 3.04 -8.72
C ASP A 220 -18.41 2.64 -8.58
N TYR A 221 -18.17 1.34 -8.50
CA TYR A 221 -16.81 0.79 -8.34
C TYR A 221 -15.90 1.09 -9.52
N GLY A 222 -16.47 1.19 -10.73
CA GLY A 222 -15.71 1.57 -11.92
C GLY A 222 -15.18 3.00 -11.84
N THR A 223 -16.01 3.94 -11.39
CA THR A 223 -15.60 5.33 -11.12
C THR A 223 -14.58 5.40 -9.99
N ILE A 224 -14.78 4.66 -8.90
CA ILE A 224 -13.83 4.59 -7.79
C ILE A 224 -12.47 4.11 -8.28
N ALA A 225 -12.42 3.01 -9.03
CA ALA A 225 -11.17 2.49 -9.59
C ALA A 225 -10.47 3.50 -10.52
N LYS A 226 -11.24 4.26 -11.31
CA LYS A 226 -10.69 5.30 -12.21
C LYS A 226 -9.99 6.43 -11.44
N ILE A 227 -10.56 6.91 -10.34
CA ILE A 227 -9.97 8.03 -9.58
C ILE A 227 -8.80 7.59 -8.69
N TRP A 228 -8.56 6.30 -8.55
CA TRP A 228 -7.44 5.75 -7.77
C TRP A 228 -6.17 5.50 -8.61
N ARG A 229 -6.20 5.84 -9.90
CA ARG A 229 -5.08 5.56 -10.82
C ARG A 229 -3.86 6.48 -10.65
N LYS A 230 -3.94 7.51 -9.76
CA LYS A 230 -2.80 8.41 -9.53
C LYS A 230 -2.74 8.96 -8.11
#